data_554439381b3e8a6de714671cf3a3d684
#
_entry.id   554439381b3e8a6de714671cf3a3d684
#
_cell.length_a   1.000
_cell.length_b   1.000
_cell.length_c   1.000
_cell.angle_alpha   90.00
_cell.angle_beta   90.00
_cell.angle_gamma   90.00
#
_symmetry.space_group_name_H-M   'P 1'
#
loop_
_entity.id
_entity.type
_entity.pdbx_description
1 polymer ?
#
loop_
_entity_poly.entity_id
_entity_poly.type
_entity_poly.pdbx_seq_one_letter_code
_entity_poly.pdbx_strand_id
1 'polypeptide(L)'
;MPNHEFLLNEFAAHATAADGLKPFMQHVAKRLHEELARYNWVGFYFMEVPAFDALVLGPYAGSFAPLERIPLNKGLCGAAATSQQTVCVNNVASDPRYIGGDMVKSNMVVPIFAKKRMVAELCIESYFADTFTPSEQKFAEACATIVGRYMEKEASGATKNASTSS
;
A
#
# COMPACT_ATOMS: atom_id res chain seq x y z
N MET A 1 -16.42 -6.25 8.51
CA MET A 1 -16.54 -7.63 8.07
C MET A 1 -17.02 -7.77 6.64
N PRO A 2 -18.22 -7.47 6.39
CA PRO A 2 -18.88 -7.80 5.11
C PRO A 2 -18.33 -7.06 3.90
N ASN A 3 -17.50 -6.08 4.08
CA ASN A 3 -17.14 -5.18 3.00
C ASN A 3 -15.89 -5.58 2.21
N HIS A 4 -15.18 -6.61 2.65
CA HIS A 4 -13.92 -7.00 1.99
C HIS A 4 -14.15 -7.42 0.52
N GLU A 5 -15.06 -8.36 0.30
CA GLU A 5 -15.34 -8.85 -1.05
C GLU A 5 -15.91 -7.74 -1.93
N PHE A 6 -16.82 -6.94 -1.37
CA PHE A 6 -17.41 -5.82 -2.09
C PHE A 6 -16.33 -4.83 -2.54
N LEU A 7 -15.40 -4.47 -1.64
CA LEU A 7 -14.31 -3.55 -1.97
C LEU A 7 -13.37 -4.14 -3.02
N LEU A 8 -13.02 -5.42 -2.91
CA LEU A 8 -12.16 -6.06 -3.90
C LEU A 8 -12.80 -6.06 -5.29
N ASN A 9 -14.09 -6.32 -5.37
CA ASN A 9 -14.83 -6.26 -6.63
C ASN A 9 -14.88 -4.83 -7.18
N GLU A 10 -15.08 -3.85 -6.31
CA GLU A 10 -15.06 -2.43 -6.69
C GLU A 10 -13.70 -2.05 -7.27
N PHE A 11 -12.61 -2.44 -6.59
CA PHE A 11 -11.25 -2.09 -7.04
C PHE A 11 -10.90 -2.76 -8.37
N ALA A 12 -11.27 -4.03 -8.53
CA ALA A 12 -11.04 -4.75 -9.78
C ALA A 12 -11.79 -4.08 -10.95
N ALA A 13 -13.03 -3.68 -10.73
CA ALA A 13 -13.82 -2.97 -11.74
C ALA A 13 -13.25 -1.58 -12.02
N HIS A 14 -12.88 -0.85 -10.98
CA HIS A 14 -12.31 0.51 -11.12
C HIS A 14 -10.98 0.48 -11.87
N ALA A 15 -10.19 -0.56 -11.70
CA ALA A 15 -8.91 -0.73 -12.39
C ALA A 15 -9.07 -0.77 -13.92
N THR A 16 -10.21 -1.22 -14.43
CA THR A 16 -10.47 -1.27 -15.88
C THR A 16 -10.83 0.10 -16.47
N ALA A 17 -11.24 1.05 -15.63
CA ALA A 17 -11.75 2.36 -16.05
C ALA A 17 -10.89 3.54 -15.57
N ALA A 18 -9.87 3.30 -14.75
CA ALA A 18 -9.08 4.36 -14.15
C ALA A 18 -8.18 5.05 -15.18
N ASP A 19 -8.01 6.36 -15.01
CA ASP A 19 -7.25 7.22 -15.93
C ASP A 19 -5.75 7.32 -15.57
N GLY A 20 -5.25 6.45 -14.73
CA GLY A 20 -3.84 6.41 -14.36
C GLY A 20 -3.63 5.81 -12.98
N LEU A 21 -2.36 5.53 -12.69
CA LEU A 21 -1.97 4.83 -11.46
C LEU A 21 -2.30 5.64 -10.20
N LYS A 22 -1.88 6.89 -10.15
CA LYS A 22 -2.10 7.71 -8.94
C LYS A 22 -3.58 7.94 -8.64
N PRO A 23 -4.43 8.29 -9.62
CA PRO A 23 -5.88 8.35 -9.36
C PRO A 23 -6.46 7.03 -8.88
N PHE A 24 -6.01 5.90 -9.43
CA PHE A 24 -6.45 4.59 -9.00
C PHE A 24 -6.04 4.30 -7.56
N MET A 25 -4.78 4.52 -7.22
CA MET A 25 -4.27 4.34 -5.85
C MET A 25 -4.98 5.28 -4.87
N GLN A 26 -5.24 6.52 -5.26
CA GLN A 26 -5.97 7.47 -4.42
C GLN A 26 -7.38 6.96 -4.13
N HIS A 27 -8.04 6.40 -5.14
CA HIS A 27 -9.37 5.82 -4.96
C HIS A 27 -9.33 4.65 -3.96
N VAL A 28 -8.37 3.75 -4.11
CA VAL A 28 -8.21 2.60 -3.21
C VAL A 28 -7.97 3.08 -1.76
N ALA A 29 -7.02 3.98 -1.57
CA ALA A 29 -6.69 4.50 -0.24
C ALA A 29 -7.91 5.18 0.41
N LYS A 30 -8.61 6.02 -0.34
CA LYS A 30 -9.79 6.72 0.16
C LYS A 30 -10.89 5.75 0.56
N ARG A 31 -11.19 4.76 -0.28
CA ARG A 31 -12.27 3.81 -0.01
C ARG A 31 -11.96 2.92 1.19
N LEU A 32 -10.71 2.45 1.30
CA LEU A 32 -10.30 1.65 2.45
C LEU A 32 -10.44 2.46 3.75
N HIS A 33 -9.99 3.70 3.72
CA HIS A 33 -10.08 4.58 4.89
C HIS A 33 -11.54 4.88 5.28
N GLU A 34 -12.40 5.14 4.31
CA GLU A 34 -13.81 5.49 4.55
C GLU A 34 -14.63 4.31 5.04
N GLU A 35 -14.43 3.13 4.47
CA GLU A 35 -15.30 1.97 4.71
C GLU A 35 -14.87 1.11 5.89
N LEU A 36 -13.59 1.18 6.28
CA LEU A 36 -13.06 0.33 7.36
C LEU A 36 -12.68 1.23 8.54
N ALA A 37 -13.53 1.22 9.56
CA ALA A 37 -13.45 2.16 10.68
C ALA A 37 -12.12 2.16 11.42
N ARG A 38 -11.38 1.04 11.39
CA ARG A 38 -10.09 0.93 12.07
C ARG A 38 -8.89 1.19 11.15
N TYR A 39 -9.14 1.49 9.88
CA TYR A 39 -8.09 1.88 8.94
C TYR A 39 -7.95 3.40 9.01
N ASN A 40 -7.27 3.89 10.04
CA ASN A 40 -7.20 5.32 10.35
C ASN A 40 -6.27 6.08 9.41
N TRP A 41 -5.33 5.38 8.80
CA TRP A 41 -4.47 5.91 7.75
C TRP A 41 -4.17 4.81 6.75
N VAL A 42 -4.34 5.10 5.48
CA VAL A 42 -4.07 4.18 4.37
C VAL A 42 -3.30 4.92 3.30
N GLY A 43 -2.16 4.40 2.91
CA GLY A 43 -1.35 5.07 1.91
C GLY A 43 -0.41 4.13 1.18
N PHE A 44 0.15 4.66 0.11
CA PHE A 44 1.10 3.94 -0.72
C PHE A 44 2.45 4.63 -0.67
N TYR A 45 3.50 3.82 -0.67
CA TYR A 45 4.86 4.29 -0.85
C TYR A 45 5.45 3.63 -2.08
N PHE A 46 6.14 4.43 -2.90
CA PHE A 46 6.83 3.91 -4.07
C PHE A 46 8.29 3.65 -3.74
N MET A 47 8.84 2.58 -4.30
CA MET A 47 10.28 2.37 -4.28
C MET A 47 10.95 3.46 -5.11
N GLU A 48 11.90 4.17 -4.52
CA GLU A 48 12.61 5.26 -5.22
C GLU A 48 13.56 4.68 -6.28
N VAL A 49 13.40 5.09 -7.52
CA VAL A 49 14.25 4.64 -8.63
C VAL A 49 15.12 5.82 -9.11
N PRO A 50 16.34 5.55 -9.59
CA PRO A 50 16.98 4.25 -9.81
C PRO A 50 17.70 3.67 -8.60
N ALA A 51 17.79 4.40 -7.49
CA ALA A 51 18.65 4.03 -6.36
C ALA A 51 18.14 2.81 -5.57
N PHE A 52 16.79 2.64 -5.45
CA PHE A 52 16.16 1.56 -4.67
C PHE A 52 16.60 1.54 -3.19
N ASP A 53 16.87 2.71 -2.61
CA ASP A 53 17.35 2.83 -1.24
C ASP A 53 16.38 3.53 -0.29
N ALA A 54 15.23 3.94 -0.79
CA ALA A 54 14.20 4.61 -0.01
C ALA A 54 12.82 4.39 -0.60
N LEU A 55 11.81 4.68 0.24
CA LEU A 55 10.41 4.69 -0.14
C LEU A 55 9.93 6.13 -0.17
N VAL A 56 9.17 6.49 -1.19
CA VAL A 56 8.64 7.84 -1.39
C VAL A 56 7.13 7.81 -1.34
N LEU A 57 6.54 8.75 -0.60
CA LEU A 57 5.10 8.84 -0.39
C LEU A 57 4.35 9.00 -1.71
N GLY A 58 3.34 8.15 -1.89
CA GLY A 58 2.35 8.25 -2.96
C GLY A 58 0.99 8.69 -2.43
N PRO A 59 -0.11 8.33 -3.11
CA PRO A 59 -1.45 8.68 -2.65
C PRO A 59 -1.77 8.09 -1.29
N TYR A 60 -2.49 8.85 -0.46
CA TYR A 60 -2.89 8.39 0.86
C TYR A 60 -4.20 9.05 1.30
N ALA A 61 -4.83 8.46 2.33
CA ALA A 61 -5.99 9.01 3.00
C ALA A 61 -5.84 8.77 4.50
N GLY A 62 -6.11 9.78 5.29
CA GLY A 62 -5.97 9.69 6.75
C GLY A 62 -5.85 11.06 7.38
N SER A 63 -5.82 11.09 8.71
CA SER A 63 -5.94 12.33 9.48
C SER A 63 -4.61 12.93 9.92
N PHE A 64 -3.48 12.33 9.57
CA PHE A 64 -2.18 12.89 9.93
C PHE A 64 -1.24 12.98 8.72
N ALA A 65 -0.25 13.86 8.83
CA ALA A 65 0.76 14.01 7.78
C ALA A 65 1.80 12.90 7.91
N PRO A 66 2.01 12.11 6.86
CA PRO A 66 3.00 11.02 6.90
C PRO A 66 4.41 11.52 6.60
N LEU A 67 5.37 10.63 6.82
CA LEU A 67 6.73 10.87 6.35
C LEU A 67 6.75 10.82 4.82
N GLU A 68 7.40 11.79 4.19
CA GLU A 68 7.45 11.87 2.73
C GLU A 68 8.47 10.90 2.12
N ARG A 69 9.50 10.56 2.87
CA ARG A 69 10.57 9.67 2.41
C ARG A 69 11.07 8.83 3.57
N ILE A 70 11.15 7.50 3.35
CA ILE A 70 11.56 6.54 4.37
C ILE A 70 12.74 5.73 3.85
N PRO A 71 13.93 5.81 4.49
CA PRO A 71 15.05 4.92 4.13
C PRO A 71 14.68 3.45 4.35
N LEU A 72 15.22 2.54 3.53
CA LEU A 72 14.89 1.12 3.61
C LEU A 72 15.35 0.46 4.92
N ASN A 73 16.26 1.08 5.64
CA ASN A 73 16.73 0.53 6.92
C ASN A 73 15.94 1.04 8.12
N LYS A 74 14.79 1.70 7.90
CA LYS A 74 14.00 2.30 8.98
C LYS A 74 12.53 1.94 8.91
N GLY A 75 11.93 1.76 10.10
CA GLY A 75 10.51 1.57 10.26
C GLY A 75 9.99 0.23 9.77
N LEU A 76 8.70 0.03 9.92
CA LEU A 76 8.04 -1.18 9.43
C LEU A 76 7.96 -1.18 7.90
N CYS A 77 7.84 -0.01 7.28
CA CYS A 77 7.89 0.11 5.82
C CYS A 77 9.25 -0.35 5.29
N GLY A 78 10.34 0.06 5.91
CA GLY A 78 11.68 -0.41 5.56
C GLY A 78 11.84 -1.91 5.75
N ALA A 79 11.27 -2.45 6.85
CA ALA A 79 11.31 -3.89 7.13
C ALA A 79 10.57 -4.69 6.06
N ALA A 80 9.40 -4.22 5.60
CA ALA A 80 8.65 -4.88 4.54
C ALA A 80 9.39 -4.82 3.21
N ALA A 81 10.02 -3.70 2.89
CA ALA A 81 10.79 -3.54 1.67
C ALA A 81 12.02 -4.46 1.64
N THR A 82 12.72 -4.56 2.76
CA THR A 82 13.93 -5.37 2.86
C THR A 82 13.62 -6.87 2.81
N SER A 83 12.57 -7.30 3.52
CA SER A 83 12.17 -8.72 3.54
C SER A 83 11.36 -9.13 2.31
N GLN A 84 10.74 -8.16 1.64
CA GLN A 84 9.79 -8.36 0.56
C GLN A 84 8.60 -9.22 0.98
N GLN A 85 8.21 -9.09 2.24
CA GLN A 85 7.07 -9.81 2.81
C GLN A 85 6.20 -8.85 3.61
N THR A 86 4.94 -9.21 3.76
CA THR A 86 4.02 -8.44 4.61
C THR A 86 4.55 -8.39 6.03
N VAL A 87 4.57 -7.18 6.60
CA VAL A 87 4.89 -6.96 8.01
C VAL A 87 3.61 -6.51 8.70
N CYS A 88 3.16 -7.30 9.67
CA CYS A 88 1.94 -7.03 10.41
C CYS A 88 2.26 -7.00 11.90
N VAL A 89 2.07 -5.84 12.52
CA VAL A 89 2.37 -5.62 13.93
C VAL A 89 1.11 -5.12 14.63
N ASN A 90 0.55 -5.93 15.51
CA ASN A 90 -0.71 -5.62 16.19
C ASN A 90 -0.53 -4.87 17.50
N ASN A 91 0.71 -4.66 17.94
CA ASN A 91 1.05 -3.79 19.05
C ASN A 91 2.40 -3.11 18.75
N VAL A 92 2.33 -1.94 18.14
CA VAL A 92 3.56 -1.24 17.71
C VAL A 92 4.42 -0.77 18.88
N ALA A 93 3.83 -0.58 20.06
CA ALA A 93 4.59 -0.16 21.24
C ALA A 93 5.62 -1.21 21.67
N SER A 94 5.40 -2.47 21.34
CA SER A 94 6.33 -3.56 21.66
C SER A 94 7.32 -3.87 20.54
N ASP A 95 7.24 -3.17 19.39
CA ASP A 95 8.12 -3.42 18.26
C ASP A 95 9.11 -2.25 18.10
N PRO A 96 10.41 -2.48 18.33
CA PRO A 96 11.40 -1.42 18.26
C PRO A 96 11.63 -0.87 16.86
N ARG A 97 11.15 -1.55 15.82
CA ARG A 97 11.27 -1.08 14.43
C ARG A 97 10.31 0.06 14.11
N TYR A 98 9.21 0.18 14.88
CA TYR A 98 8.18 1.18 14.58
C TYR A 98 8.72 2.59 14.80
N ILE A 99 8.53 3.45 13.80
CA ILE A 99 8.90 4.87 13.85
C ILE A 99 7.67 5.70 13.50
N GLY A 100 6.87 6.06 14.45
CA GLY A 100 5.66 6.84 14.18
C GLY A 100 5.14 7.48 15.44
N GLY A 101 3.95 8.05 15.33
CA GLY A 101 3.33 8.75 16.44
C GLY A 101 2.73 7.81 17.47
N ASP A 102 2.40 8.40 18.64
CA ASP A 102 1.89 7.62 19.77
C ASP A 102 0.44 7.16 19.59
N MET A 103 -0.29 7.72 18.63
CA MET A 103 -1.68 7.35 18.40
C MET A 103 -1.86 6.02 17.72
N VAL A 104 -0.90 5.61 16.90
CA VAL A 104 -0.97 4.35 16.17
C VAL A 104 -0.69 3.20 17.12
N LYS A 105 -1.54 2.18 17.11
CA LYS A 105 -1.43 0.98 17.94
C LYS A 105 -1.11 -0.27 17.15
N SER A 106 -1.55 -0.36 15.90
CA SER A 106 -1.21 -1.46 15.01
C SER A 106 -0.92 -0.94 13.61
N ASN A 107 -0.09 -1.67 12.88
CA ASN A 107 0.37 -1.25 11.55
C ASN A 107 0.59 -2.49 10.69
N MET A 108 0.15 -2.42 9.45
CA MET A 108 0.40 -3.47 8.47
C MET A 108 0.96 -2.85 7.20
N VAL A 109 2.03 -3.44 6.69
CA VAL A 109 2.69 -2.99 5.47
C VAL A 109 2.78 -4.17 4.51
N VAL A 110 2.23 -3.99 3.31
CA VAL A 110 2.14 -5.05 2.30
C VAL A 110 2.93 -4.64 1.07
N PRO A 111 3.96 -5.40 0.69
CA PRO A 111 4.69 -5.14 -0.56
C PRO A 111 3.79 -5.30 -1.78
N ILE A 112 4.04 -4.47 -2.79
CA ILE A 112 3.35 -4.53 -4.08
C ILE A 112 4.37 -4.91 -5.15
N PHE A 113 4.07 -5.97 -5.89
CA PHE A 113 4.95 -6.49 -6.93
C PHE A 113 4.36 -6.24 -8.32
N ALA A 114 5.22 -5.83 -9.24
CA ALA A 114 4.90 -5.78 -10.66
C ALA A 114 5.99 -6.55 -11.40
N LYS A 115 5.58 -7.56 -12.18
CA LYS A 115 6.51 -8.45 -12.90
C LYS A 115 7.57 -9.04 -11.95
N LYS A 116 7.13 -9.52 -10.79
CA LYS A 116 7.96 -10.16 -9.76
C LYS A 116 8.98 -9.23 -9.08
N ARG A 117 8.91 -7.93 -9.33
CA ARG A 117 9.77 -6.93 -8.68
C ARG A 117 8.93 -6.10 -7.73
N MET A 118 9.44 -5.86 -6.52
CA MET A 118 8.78 -4.96 -5.59
C MET A 118 8.93 -3.52 -6.08
N VAL A 119 7.80 -2.84 -6.29
CA VAL A 119 7.75 -1.47 -6.84
C VAL A 119 7.14 -0.47 -5.89
N ALA A 120 6.36 -0.93 -4.92
CA ALA A 120 5.65 -0.07 -3.99
C ALA A 120 5.24 -0.90 -2.77
N GLU A 121 4.57 -0.24 -1.82
CA GLU A 121 3.92 -0.95 -0.72
C GLU A 121 2.65 -0.22 -0.29
N LEU A 122 1.72 -0.98 0.26
CA LEU A 122 0.49 -0.49 0.87
C LEU A 122 0.68 -0.48 2.38
N CYS A 123 0.52 0.69 2.98
CA CYS A 123 0.70 0.88 4.42
C CYS A 123 -0.65 1.24 5.06
N ILE A 124 -1.03 0.50 6.10
CA ILE A 124 -2.28 0.73 6.84
C ILE A 124 -1.95 0.88 8.30
N GLU A 125 -2.40 1.98 8.90
CA GLU A 125 -2.19 2.26 10.32
C GLU A 125 -3.51 2.39 11.04
N SER A 126 -3.57 1.83 12.25
CA SER A 126 -4.77 1.82 13.08
C SER A 126 -4.48 2.41 14.45
N TYR A 127 -5.44 3.20 14.96
CA TYR A 127 -5.40 3.71 16.34
C TYR A 127 -5.83 2.64 17.36
N PHE A 128 -6.12 1.43 16.89
CA PHE A 128 -6.55 0.32 17.73
C PHE A 128 -5.54 -0.82 17.64
N ALA A 129 -5.25 -1.44 18.78
CA ALA A 129 -4.42 -2.65 18.79
C ALA A 129 -5.22 -3.81 18.19
N ASP A 130 -4.51 -4.82 17.71
CA ASP A 130 -5.10 -6.07 17.23
C ASP A 130 -6.11 -5.90 16.10
N THR A 131 -5.92 -4.87 15.27
CA THR A 131 -6.78 -4.62 14.12
C THR A 131 -6.60 -5.66 13.01
N PHE A 132 -5.37 -6.12 12.81
CA PHE A 132 -5.02 -6.91 11.63
C PHE A 132 -4.99 -8.40 11.94
N THR A 133 -6.16 -9.04 11.77
CA THR A 133 -6.32 -10.48 11.83
C THR A 133 -5.75 -11.13 10.55
N PRO A 134 -5.59 -12.46 10.51
CA PRO A 134 -5.20 -13.13 9.26
C PRO A 134 -6.13 -12.82 8.08
N SER A 135 -7.43 -12.64 8.34
CA SER A 135 -8.40 -12.24 7.32
C SER A 135 -8.12 -10.84 6.78
N GLU A 136 -7.80 -9.89 7.66
CA GLU A 136 -7.42 -8.53 7.26
C GLU A 136 -6.13 -8.54 6.43
N GLN A 137 -5.17 -9.36 6.81
CA GLN A 137 -3.92 -9.46 6.06
C GLN A 137 -4.15 -9.99 4.65
N LYS A 138 -4.95 -11.05 4.50
CA LYS A 138 -5.29 -11.61 3.19
C LYS A 138 -6.01 -10.59 2.32
N PHE A 139 -6.92 -9.83 2.92
CA PHE A 139 -7.64 -8.78 2.21
C PHE A 139 -6.68 -7.70 1.69
N ALA A 140 -5.80 -7.20 2.55
CA ALA A 140 -4.83 -6.17 2.16
C ALA A 140 -3.87 -6.70 1.08
N GLU A 141 -3.44 -7.95 1.18
CA GLU A 141 -2.61 -8.58 0.16
C GLU A 141 -3.33 -8.69 -1.19
N ALA A 142 -4.62 -8.96 -1.17
CA ALA A 142 -5.44 -8.98 -2.39
C ALA A 142 -5.55 -7.58 -3.00
N CYS A 143 -5.72 -6.54 -2.17
CA CYS A 143 -5.69 -5.15 -2.65
C CYS A 143 -4.34 -4.82 -3.32
N ALA A 144 -3.24 -5.20 -2.67
CA ALA A 144 -1.90 -4.98 -3.21
C ALA A 144 -1.70 -5.69 -4.55
N THR A 145 -2.24 -6.90 -4.70
CA THR A 145 -2.19 -7.65 -5.95
C THR A 145 -2.92 -6.92 -7.07
N ILE A 146 -4.10 -6.37 -6.78
CA ILE A 146 -4.87 -5.61 -7.79
C ILE A 146 -4.07 -4.39 -8.26
N VAL A 147 -3.47 -3.65 -7.33
CA VAL A 147 -2.66 -2.48 -7.67
C VAL A 147 -1.43 -2.89 -8.48
N GLY A 148 -0.74 -3.95 -8.09
CA GLY A 148 0.43 -4.45 -8.80
C GLY A 148 0.12 -4.85 -10.23
N ARG A 149 -1.01 -5.52 -10.45
CA ARG A 149 -1.48 -5.88 -11.80
C ARG A 149 -1.79 -4.65 -12.64
N TYR A 150 -2.38 -3.63 -12.03
CA TYR A 150 -2.63 -2.37 -12.71
C TYR A 150 -1.31 -1.72 -13.16
N MET A 151 -0.30 -1.72 -12.29
CA MET A 151 1.02 -1.18 -12.63
C MET A 151 1.67 -1.93 -13.79
N GLU A 152 1.55 -3.26 -13.81
CA GLU A 152 2.06 -4.08 -14.92
C GLU A 152 1.38 -3.74 -16.24
N LYS A 153 0.06 -3.61 -16.21
CA LYS A 153 -0.74 -3.30 -17.39
C LYS A 153 -0.41 -1.90 -17.93
N GLU A 154 -0.26 -0.93 -17.05
CA GLU A 154 0.07 0.43 -17.44
C GLU A 154 1.47 0.52 -18.08
N ALA A 155 2.44 -0.16 -17.49
CA ALA A 155 3.80 -0.21 -18.04
C ALA A 155 3.83 -0.89 -19.41
N SER A 156 3.07 -1.98 -19.60
CA SER A 156 2.96 -2.67 -20.89
C SER A 156 2.29 -1.79 -21.95
N GLY A 157 1.24 -1.05 -21.55
CA GLY A 157 0.57 -0.10 -22.44
C GLY A 157 1.49 1.04 -22.87
N ALA A 158 2.27 1.59 -21.94
CA ALA A 158 3.24 2.64 -22.22
C ALA A 158 4.33 2.15 -23.20
N THR A 159 4.81 0.92 -23.01
CA THR A 159 5.80 0.31 -23.89
C THR A 159 5.25 0.12 -25.32
N LYS A 160 3.99 -0.33 -25.44
CA LYS A 160 3.32 -0.48 -26.74
C LYS A 160 3.18 0.86 -27.43
N ASN A 161 2.76 1.89 -26.70
CA ASN A 161 2.61 3.23 -27.27
C ASN A 161 3.95 3.79 -27.75
N ALA A 162 5.02 3.57 -26.99
CA ALA A 162 6.36 4.00 -27.40
C ALA A 162 6.83 3.30 -28.69
N SER A 163 6.52 2.00 -28.84
CA SER A 163 6.92 1.23 -30.02
C SER A 163 6.10 1.59 -31.27
N THR A 164 4.89 2.11 -31.11
CA THR A 164 4.03 2.49 -32.25
C THR A 164 4.26 3.93 -32.72
N SER A 165 4.98 4.74 -31.96
CA SER A 165 5.26 6.13 -32.32
C SER A 165 6.55 6.33 -33.13
N SER A 166 7.22 5.24 -33.46
CA SER A 166 8.40 5.26 -34.35
C SER A 166 8.03 4.88 -35.82
#